data_aca578b161554639d262bbb8770a3900
#
_entry.id   aca578b161554639d262bbb8770a3900
#
_cell.length_a   1.000
_cell.length_b   1.000
_cell.length_c   1.000
_cell.angle_alpha   90.00
_cell.angle_beta   90.00
_cell.angle_gamma   90.00
#
_symmetry.space_group_name_H-M   'P 1'
#
loop_
_entity.id
_entity.type
_entity.pdbx_description
1 polymer ?
#
loop_
_entity_poly.entity_id
_entity_poly.type
_entity_poly.pdbx_seq_one_letter_code
_entity_poly.pdbx_strand_id
1 'polypeptide(L)'
;CVINLAPDKRKVFREMFRVAKPGGRFTISDIVADQPVPQYLVHDAEKWGDCLSGALTLTDYMAGMTEAGVVGTHLIKSSPWQRIDGIHFFSVTLTGYKLPANAPALSPRYATLLGPFSRVVDERGTSYRRGIPQALTAEAALLLSQPPFASLFVLSQDPVTLDQTDPRWTAVLPEQAPCVWKGNFALLAGPFLEACDDDHHVYRQGEPLEICSRTRGVLETDGYAPHFA
;
A
#
# COMPACT_ATOMS: atom_id res chain seq x y z
N CYS A 1 -10.50 5.40 15.83
CA CYS A 1 -9.41 5.24 16.83
C CYS A 1 -9.73 4.23 17.93
N VAL A 2 -10.31 3.06 17.61
CA VAL A 2 -10.66 2.06 18.64
C VAL A 2 -9.59 0.98 18.75
N ILE A 3 -8.90 0.66 17.65
CA ILE A 3 -7.92 -0.43 17.63
C ILE A 3 -6.72 -0.08 18.50
N ASN A 4 -6.30 1.18 18.54
CA ASN A 4 -5.19 1.62 19.39
C ASN A 4 -5.47 1.47 20.90
N LEU A 5 -6.71 1.40 21.32
CA LEU A 5 -7.09 1.13 22.72
C LEU A 5 -6.98 -0.35 23.09
N ALA A 6 -6.89 -1.24 22.11
CA ALA A 6 -6.74 -2.67 22.38
C ALA A 6 -5.30 -3.01 22.76
N PRO A 7 -5.05 -3.78 23.84
CA PRO A 7 -3.70 -4.18 24.22
C PRO A 7 -3.07 -5.17 23.22
N ASP A 8 -3.85 -6.01 22.55
CA ASP A 8 -3.42 -6.93 21.50
C ASP A 8 -4.11 -6.62 20.18
N LYS A 9 -3.48 -5.79 19.37
CA LYS A 9 -3.99 -5.36 18.06
C LYS A 9 -4.01 -6.49 17.03
N ARG A 10 -3.04 -7.42 17.11
CA ARG A 10 -3.02 -8.59 16.22
C ARG A 10 -4.25 -9.48 16.43
N LYS A 11 -4.72 -9.61 17.67
CA LYS A 11 -5.98 -10.29 17.97
C LYS A 11 -7.17 -9.56 17.39
N VAL A 12 -7.19 -8.22 17.47
CA VAL A 12 -8.25 -7.41 16.86
C VAL A 12 -8.30 -7.62 15.34
N PHE A 13 -7.16 -7.54 14.64
CA PHE A 13 -7.12 -7.76 13.20
C PHE A 13 -7.61 -9.17 12.82
N ARG A 14 -7.19 -10.20 13.54
CA ARG A 14 -7.68 -11.58 13.33
C ARG A 14 -9.20 -11.70 13.51
N GLU A 15 -9.76 -11.09 14.57
CA GLU A 15 -11.20 -11.13 14.83
C GLU A 15 -11.98 -10.33 13.79
N MET A 16 -11.50 -9.17 13.37
CA MET A 16 -12.07 -8.40 12.28
C MET A 16 -12.12 -9.24 10.99
N PHE A 17 -11.00 -9.89 10.65
CA PHE A 17 -10.94 -10.77 9.49
C PHE A 17 -11.89 -11.97 9.62
N ARG A 18 -11.96 -12.58 10.82
CA ARG A 18 -12.84 -13.72 11.08
C ARG A 18 -14.30 -13.39 10.82
N VAL A 19 -14.79 -12.27 11.35
CA VAL A 19 -16.21 -11.89 11.26
C VAL A 19 -16.61 -11.27 9.92
N ALA A 20 -15.66 -10.74 9.16
CA ALA A 20 -15.93 -10.19 7.84
C ALA A 20 -16.43 -11.27 6.88
N LYS A 21 -17.40 -10.90 6.04
CA LYS A 21 -17.89 -11.80 4.99
C LYS A 21 -16.82 -12.00 3.91
N PRO A 22 -16.72 -13.19 3.31
CA PRO A 22 -15.92 -13.37 2.09
C PRO A 22 -16.34 -12.38 1.00
N GLY A 23 -15.39 -11.78 0.31
CA GLY A 23 -15.58 -10.67 -0.63
C GLY A 23 -15.74 -9.30 0.03
N GLY A 24 -15.67 -9.22 1.36
CA GLY A 24 -15.79 -7.96 2.10
C GLY A 24 -14.54 -7.08 2.01
N ARG A 25 -14.76 -5.78 2.12
CA ARG A 25 -13.72 -4.75 2.22
C ARG A 25 -13.63 -4.22 3.65
N PHE A 26 -12.43 -4.02 4.13
CA PHE A 26 -12.15 -3.29 5.36
C PHE A 26 -11.83 -1.84 5.05
N THR A 27 -12.28 -0.94 5.90
CA THR A 27 -11.81 0.44 5.93
C THR A 27 -11.65 0.84 7.39
N ILE A 28 -10.47 1.26 7.76
CA ILE A 28 -10.08 1.55 9.14
C ILE A 28 -9.44 2.92 9.17
N SER A 29 -9.90 3.77 10.11
CA SER A 29 -9.24 5.04 10.41
C SER A 29 -8.68 4.96 11.82
N ASP A 30 -7.37 5.19 11.97
CA ASP A 30 -6.69 5.15 13.27
C ASP A 30 -5.46 6.08 13.29
N ILE A 31 -4.78 6.15 14.41
CA ILE A 31 -3.53 6.89 14.58
C ILE A 31 -2.34 5.94 14.43
N VAL A 32 -1.34 6.35 13.67
CA VAL A 32 -0.04 5.67 13.56
C VAL A 32 1.09 6.64 13.92
N ALA A 33 2.26 6.10 14.25
CA ALA A 33 3.46 6.87 14.54
C ALA A 33 4.53 6.67 13.45
N ASP A 34 5.42 7.65 13.26
CA ASP A 34 6.59 7.54 12.35
C ASP A 34 7.69 6.61 12.89
N GLN A 35 7.67 6.31 14.16
CA GLN A 35 8.62 5.42 14.85
C GLN A 35 7.93 4.69 16.01
N PRO A 36 8.52 3.60 16.56
CA PRO A 36 7.95 2.88 17.68
C PRO A 36 7.75 3.80 18.89
N VAL A 37 6.56 3.73 19.50
CA VAL A 37 6.23 4.53 20.68
C VAL A 37 7.02 4.02 21.89
N PRO A 38 7.80 4.87 22.58
CA PRO A 38 8.59 4.48 23.75
C PRO A 38 7.73 4.02 24.92
N GLN A 39 8.29 3.13 25.76
CA GLN A 39 7.59 2.51 26.88
C GLN A 39 7.01 3.52 27.89
N TYR A 40 7.67 4.66 28.11
CA TYR A 40 7.16 5.68 29.03
C TYR A 40 5.86 6.33 28.52
N LEU A 41 5.69 6.46 27.20
CA LEU A 41 4.42 6.92 26.60
C LEU A 41 3.39 5.79 26.55
N VAL A 42 3.80 4.54 26.34
CA VAL A 42 2.89 3.37 26.33
C VAL A 42 2.16 3.23 27.66
N HIS A 43 2.79 3.58 28.78
CA HIS A 43 2.19 3.49 30.13
C HIS A 43 1.51 4.77 30.60
N ASP A 44 1.47 5.81 29.78
CA ASP A 44 0.76 7.06 30.10
C ASP A 44 -0.73 6.87 29.84
N ALA A 45 -1.53 6.90 30.91
CA ALA A 45 -2.97 6.66 30.84
C ALA A 45 -3.74 7.77 30.08
N GLU A 46 -3.26 9.01 30.14
CA GLU A 46 -3.85 10.13 29.39
C GLU A 46 -3.58 9.93 27.88
N LYS A 47 -2.35 9.65 27.51
CA LYS A 47 -1.96 9.38 26.12
C LYS A 47 -2.57 8.10 25.57
N TRP A 48 -2.88 7.12 26.43
CA TRP A 48 -3.66 5.96 26.05
C TRP A 48 -5.08 6.35 25.62
N GLY A 49 -5.75 7.18 26.40
CA GLY A 49 -7.08 7.71 26.07
C GLY A 49 -7.10 8.51 24.76
N ASP A 50 -5.99 9.19 24.43
CA ASP A 50 -5.79 9.93 23.19
C ASP A 50 -5.44 9.03 21.97
N CYS A 51 -5.41 7.72 22.13
CA CYS A 51 -5.00 6.72 21.10
C CYS A 51 -3.52 6.81 20.68
N LEU A 52 -2.67 7.49 21.42
CA LEU A 52 -1.26 7.72 21.09
C LEU A 52 -0.35 6.64 21.65
N SER A 53 -0.54 6.26 22.92
CA SER A 53 0.29 5.25 23.61
C SER A 53 0.24 3.89 22.93
N GLY A 54 -0.88 3.54 22.36
CA GLY A 54 -1.08 2.29 21.64
C GLY A 54 -0.77 2.37 20.13
N ALA A 55 -0.33 3.50 19.59
CA ALA A 55 -0.08 3.63 18.17
C ALA A 55 1.05 2.72 17.71
N LEU A 56 0.83 2.01 16.60
CA LEU A 56 1.85 1.28 15.87
C LEU A 56 2.48 2.19 14.82
N THR A 57 3.63 1.79 14.28
CA THR A 57 4.09 2.37 13.02
C THR A 57 3.14 1.97 11.89
N LEU A 58 3.12 2.75 10.80
CA LEU A 58 2.31 2.40 9.63
C LEU A 58 2.68 1.00 9.09
N THR A 59 3.97 0.71 9.03
CA THR A 59 4.50 -0.60 8.59
C THR A 59 3.97 -1.73 9.45
N ASP A 60 4.06 -1.61 10.79
CA ASP A 60 3.58 -2.66 11.71
C ASP A 60 2.06 -2.82 11.65
N TYR A 61 1.33 -1.70 11.45
CA TYR A 61 -0.12 -1.73 11.34
C TYR A 61 -0.56 -2.51 10.09
N MET A 62 0.04 -2.19 8.93
CA MET A 62 -0.24 -2.87 7.66
C MET A 62 0.20 -4.35 7.71
N ALA A 63 1.37 -4.64 8.28
CA ALA A 63 1.83 -6.01 8.48
C ALA A 63 0.86 -6.82 9.35
N GLY A 64 0.34 -6.23 10.44
CA GLY A 64 -0.66 -6.89 11.29
C GLY A 64 -1.97 -7.20 10.56
N MET A 65 -2.41 -6.34 9.65
CA MET A 65 -3.57 -6.60 8.78
C MET A 65 -3.29 -7.76 7.82
N THR A 66 -2.13 -7.76 7.16
CA THR A 66 -1.71 -8.82 6.23
C THR A 66 -1.55 -10.17 6.93
N GLU A 67 -0.94 -10.20 8.12
CA GLU A 67 -0.83 -11.41 8.95
C GLU A 67 -2.20 -11.98 9.36
N ALA A 68 -3.21 -11.13 9.51
CA ALA A 68 -4.58 -11.56 9.78
C ALA A 68 -5.30 -12.13 8.54
N GLY A 69 -4.71 -11.99 7.34
CA GLY A 69 -5.26 -12.47 6.07
C GLY A 69 -5.92 -11.41 5.20
N VAL A 70 -5.85 -10.12 5.60
CA VAL A 70 -6.30 -9.01 4.76
C VAL A 70 -5.32 -8.85 3.61
N VAL A 71 -5.81 -8.73 2.39
CA VAL A 71 -5.01 -8.56 1.18
C VAL A 71 -5.29 -7.22 0.50
N GLY A 72 -4.34 -6.73 -0.30
CA GLY A 72 -4.46 -5.44 -0.99
C GLY A 72 -4.53 -4.27 -0.02
N THR A 73 -3.87 -4.37 1.12
CA THR A 73 -3.82 -3.30 2.12
C THR A 73 -3.13 -2.07 1.54
N HIS A 74 -3.79 -0.93 1.60
CA HIS A 74 -3.24 0.34 1.14
C HIS A 74 -3.79 1.53 1.93
N LEU A 75 -3.02 2.61 1.90
CA LEU A 75 -3.36 3.88 2.53
C LEU A 75 -4.25 4.70 1.58
N ILE A 76 -5.44 5.11 2.07
CA ILE A 76 -6.35 6.00 1.34
C ILE A 76 -6.07 7.46 1.68
N LYS A 77 -5.74 7.72 2.94
CA LYS A 77 -5.55 9.08 3.45
C LYS A 77 -4.56 9.07 4.60
N SER A 78 -3.70 10.10 4.62
CA SER A 78 -2.84 10.43 5.74
C SER A 78 -2.92 11.92 6.02
N SER A 79 -2.89 12.29 7.29
CA SER A 79 -2.78 13.69 7.72
C SER A 79 -2.03 13.79 9.03
N PRO A 80 -1.17 14.80 9.22
CA PRO A 80 -0.51 15.04 10.50
C PRO A 80 -1.56 15.17 11.62
N TRP A 81 -1.29 14.54 12.76
CA TRP A 81 -2.16 14.59 13.92
C TRP A 81 -1.52 15.36 15.07
N GLN A 82 -0.44 14.85 15.64
CA GLN A 82 0.22 15.44 16.79
C GLN A 82 1.72 15.11 16.79
N ARG A 83 2.52 15.92 17.50
CA ARG A 83 3.93 15.64 17.76
C ARG A 83 4.19 15.65 19.27
N ILE A 84 4.81 14.57 19.78
CA ILE A 84 5.18 14.41 21.18
C ILE A 84 6.62 13.90 21.24
N ASP A 85 7.49 14.60 21.94
CA ASP A 85 8.90 14.21 22.18
C ASP A 85 9.66 13.79 20.91
N GLY A 86 9.37 14.48 19.80
CA GLY A 86 10.02 14.21 18.51
C GLY A 86 9.33 13.12 17.68
N ILE A 87 8.36 12.39 18.22
CA ILE A 87 7.56 11.42 17.50
C ILE A 87 6.40 12.13 16.80
N HIS A 88 6.22 11.86 15.52
CA HIS A 88 5.10 12.37 14.76
C HIS A 88 4.01 11.33 14.66
N PHE A 89 2.80 11.74 15.02
CA PHE A 89 1.60 10.92 14.89
C PHE A 89 0.77 11.40 13.70
N PHE A 90 0.19 10.43 13.00
CA PHE A 90 -0.63 10.69 11.81
C PHE A 90 -1.99 10.01 11.95
N SER A 91 -3.04 10.70 11.54
CA SER A 91 -4.35 10.10 11.31
C SER A 91 -4.34 9.47 9.93
N VAL A 92 -4.53 8.16 9.86
CA VAL A 92 -4.51 7.40 8.61
C VAL A 92 -5.86 6.72 8.36
N THR A 93 -6.21 6.54 7.08
CA THR A 93 -7.28 5.65 6.67
C THR A 93 -6.72 4.59 5.75
N LEU A 94 -6.82 3.34 6.20
CA LEU A 94 -6.35 2.15 5.49
C LEU A 94 -7.54 1.36 4.95
N THR A 95 -7.35 0.67 3.84
CA THR A 95 -8.32 -0.29 3.32
C THR A 95 -7.63 -1.58 2.90
N GLY A 96 -8.41 -2.64 2.71
CA GLY A 96 -7.97 -3.95 2.25
C GLY A 96 -9.17 -4.89 2.11
N TYR A 97 -8.93 -6.12 1.67
CA TYR A 97 -9.98 -7.06 1.28
C TYR A 97 -9.86 -8.39 2.00
N LYS A 98 -11.01 -9.02 2.26
CA LYS A 98 -11.14 -10.46 2.48
C LYS A 98 -11.69 -11.09 1.21
N LEU A 99 -10.84 -11.79 0.46
CA LEU A 99 -11.28 -12.42 -0.77
C LEU A 99 -12.31 -13.53 -0.52
N PRO A 100 -13.21 -13.80 -1.49
CA PRO A 100 -14.07 -14.96 -1.44
C PRO A 100 -13.26 -16.25 -1.55
N ALA A 101 -13.77 -17.34 -0.96
CA ALA A 101 -13.09 -18.63 -0.99
C ALA A 101 -12.97 -19.24 -2.40
N ASN A 102 -13.91 -18.89 -3.30
CA ASN A 102 -13.97 -19.40 -4.66
C ASN A 102 -13.97 -18.25 -5.67
N ALA A 103 -13.12 -18.35 -6.67
CA ALA A 103 -13.12 -17.43 -7.80
C ALA A 103 -14.25 -17.79 -8.80
N PRO A 104 -14.87 -16.80 -9.48
CA PRO A 104 -15.79 -17.05 -10.57
C PRO A 104 -15.13 -17.87 -11.69
N ALA A 105 -15.92 -18.71 -12.38
CA ALA A 105 -15.43 -19.58 -13.46
C ALA A 105 -14.80 -18.81 -14.65
N LEU A 106 -15.19 -17.56 -14.86
CA LEU A 106 -14.68 -16.68 -15.93
C LEU A 106 -13.67 -15.65 -15.40
N SER A 107 -13.00 -15.92 -14.27
CA SER A 107 -11.94 -15.06 -13.77
C SER A 107 -10.80 -14.91 -14.79
N PRO A 108 -10.18 -13.71 -14.92
CA PRO A 108 -9.05 -13.52 -15.81
C PRO A 108 -7.89 -14.45 -15.43
N ARG A 109 -7.14 -14.91 -16.43
CA ARG A 109 -6.02 -15.84 -16.27
C ARG A 109 -4.66 -15.16 -16.31
N TYR A 110 -4.62 -13.94 -16.85
CA TYR A 110 -3.41 -13.15 -17.00
C TYR A 110 -3.65 -11.70 -16.58
N ALA A 111 -2.61 -11.07 -16.06
CA ALA A 111 -2.54 -9.64 -15.80
C ALA A 111 -1.30 -9.05 -16.46
N THR A 112 -1.47 -7.94 -17.16
CA THR A 112 -0.36 -7.16 -17.72
C THR A 112 -0.36 -5.79 -17.09
N LEU A 113 0.70 -5.45 -16.36
CA LEU A 113 0.85 -4.15 -15.69
C LEU A 113 0.95 -3.04 -16.74
N LEU A 114 0.15 -2.00 -16.59
CA LEU A 114 0.15 -0.80 -17.44
C LEU A 114 1.22 0.21 -17.04
N GLY A 115 1.49 0.33 -15.79
CA GLY A 115 2.36 1.31 -15.16
C GLY A 115 1.66 1.93 -13.93
N PRO A 116 2.17 3.05 -13.40
CA PRO A 116 3.35 3.80 -13.82
C PRO A 116 4.69 3.12 -13.49
N PHE A 117 4.69 2.18 -12.56
CA PHE A 117 5.88 1.44 -12.16
C PHE A 117 6.40 0.52 -13.27
N SER A 118 7.72 0.36 -13.36
CA SER A 118 8.35 -0.63 -14.24
C SER A 118 8.11 -2.06 -13.73
N ARG A 119 7.96 -2.22 -12.41
CA ARG A 119 7.68 -3.49 -11.73
C ARG A 119 6.96 -3.25 -10.41
N VAL A 120 6.07 -4.15 -10.05
CA VAL A 120 5.46 -4.22 -8.72
C VAL A 120 5.48 -5.65 -8.18
N VAL A 121 5.44 -5.81 -6.87
CA VAL A 121 5.37 -7.11 -6.18
C VAL A 121 4.17 -7.10 -5.22
N ASP A 122 3.33 -8.11 -5.32
CA ASP A 122 2.19 -8.30 -4.43
C ASP A 122 2.58 -8.94 -3.09
N GLU A 123 1.62 -9.05 -2.18
CA GLU A 123 1.79 -9.60 -0.82
C GLU A 123 2.19 -11.09 -0.80
N ARG A 124 2.16 -11.77 -1.95
CA ARG A 124 2.56 -13.18 -2.11
C ARG A 124 3.91 -13.33 -2.79
N GLY A 125 4.56 -12.20 -3.08
CA GLY A 125 5.83 -12.17 -3.78
C GLY A 125 5.70 -12.35 -5.30
N THR A 126 4.48 -12.29 -5.88
CA THR A 126 4.30 -12.33 -7.33
C THR A 126 4.77 -11.00 -7.93
N SER A 127 5.67 -11.08 -8.89
CA SER A 127 6.23 -9.93 -9.58
C SER A 127 5.52 -9.69 -10.91
N TYR A 128 5.03 -8.47 -11.11
CA TYR A 128 4.42 -8.00 -12.35
C TYR A 128 5.30 -6.95 -12.98
N ARG A 129 5.80 -7.22 -14.17
CA ARG A 129 6.59 -6.26 -14.97
C ARG A 129 5.67 -5.55 -15.94
N ARG A 130 5.89 -4.26 -16.12
CA ARG A 130 5.11 -3.47 -17.08
C ARG A 130 5.20 -4.06 -18.48
N GLY A 131 4.04 -4.20 -19.13
CA GLY A 131 3.91 -4.73 -20.48
C GLY A 131 4.03 -6.24 -20.61
N ILE A 132 4.46 -6.96 -19.58
CA ILE A 132 4.67 -8.42 -19.62
C ILE A 132 3.50 -9.14 -18.96
N PRO A 133 2.81 -10.05 -19.67
CA PRO A 133 1.71 -10.80 -19.07
C PRO A 133 2.21 -11.78 -18.01
N GLN A 134 1.60 -11.73 -16.83
CA GLN A 134 1.83 -12.64 -15.73
C GLN A 134 0.60 -13.52 -15.54
N ALA A 135 0.78 -14.84 -15.48
CA ALA A 135 -0.28 -15.79 -15.16
C ALA A 135 -0.79 -15.58 -13.72
N LEU A 136 -2.10 -15.66 -13.53
CA LEU A 136 -2.75 -15.40 -12.26
C LEU A 136 -3.23 -16.69 -11.58
N THR A 137 -3.11 -16.71 -10.26
CA THR A 137 -3.93 -17.58 -9.42
C THR A 137 -5.36 -17.06 -9.36
N ALA A 138 -6.31 -17.91 -8.98
CA ALA A 138 -7.71 -17.50 -8.81
C ALA A 138 -7.88 -16.33 -7.81
N GLU A 139 -7.09 -16.34 -6.73
CA GLU A 139 -7.09 -15.27 -5.73
C GLU A 139 -6.48 -13.96 -6.26
N ALA A 140 -5.36 -14.04 -6.98
CA ALA A 140 -4.75 -12.87 -7.61
C ALA A 140 -5.72 -12.24 -8.63
N ALA A 141 -6.41 -13.04 -9.42
CA ALA A 141 -7.44 -12.57 -10.36
C ALA A 141 -8.56 -11.81 -9.64
N LEU A 142 -9.01 -12.31 -8.49
CA LEU A 142 -10.03 -11.63 -7.68
C LEU A 142 -9.52 -10.30 -7.11
N LEU A 143 -8.30 -10.29 -6.56
CA LEU A 143 -7.70 -9.09 -5.98
C LEU A 143 -7.48 -8.02 -7.04
N LEU A 144 -6.83 -8.38 -8.15
CA LEU A 144 -6.51 -7.43 -9.22
C LEU A 144 -7.74 -6.90 -9.96
N SER A 145 -8.92 -7.55 -9.79
CA SER A 145 -10.20 -7.04 -10.27
C SER A 145 -10.83 -5.98 -9.34
N GLN A 146 -10.25 -5.74 -8.15
CA GLN A 146 -10.75 -4.74 -7.20
C GLN A 146 -10.04 -3.40 -7.38
N PRO A 147 -10.67 -2.26 -7.00
CA PRO A 147 -9.96 -1.00 -6.86
C PRO A 147 -8.87 -1.08 -5.76
N PRO A 148 -7.71 -0.41 -5.89
CA PRO A 148 -7.29 0.39 -7.05
C PRO A 148 -6.61 -0.44 -8.16
N PHE A 149 -6.45 -1.75 -7.99
CA PHE A 149 -5.66 -2.61 -8.89
C PHE A 149 -6.22 -2.65 -10.32
N ALA A 150 -7.54 -2.70 -10.46
CA ALA A 150 -8.20 -2.90 -11.76
C ALA A 150 -7.81 -1.84 -12.82
N SER A 151 -7.45 -0.63 -12.40
CA SER A 151 -6.99 0.42 -13.30
C SER A 151 -5.51 0.32 -13.69
N LEU A 152 -4.74 -0.51 -13.00
CA LEU A 152 -3.30 -0.66 -13.19
C LEU A 152 -2.94 -1.82 -14.12
N PHE A 153 -3.91 -2.69 -14.43
CA PHE A 153 -3.68 -3.90 -15.19
C PHE A 153 -4.66 -4.07 -16.36
N VAL A 154 -4.17 -4.68 -17.43
CA VAL A 154 -5.03 -5.35 -18.41
C VAL A 154 -5.24 -6.78 -17.90
N LEU A 155 -6.48 -7.10 -17.57
CA LEU A 155 -6.89 -8.44 -17.15
C LEU A 155 -7.49 -9.19 -18.35
N SER A 156 -7.01 -10.41 -18.65
CA SER A 156 -7.36 -11.13 -19.87
C SER A 156 -7.39 -12.64 -19.68
N GLN A 157 -8.03 -13.36 -20.62
CA GLN A 157 -8.02 -14.82 -20.67
C GLN A 157 -6.75 -15.37 -21.32
N ASP A 158 -6.23 -14.64 -22.32
CA ASP A 158 -5.01 -14.96 -23.05
C ASP A 158 -3.91 -13.96 -22.71
N PRO A 159 -2.61 -14.35 -22.81
CA PRO A 159 -1.51 -13.45 -22.51
C PRO A 159 -1.48 -12.27 -23.48
N VAL A 160 -1.51 -11.04 -22.95
CA VAL A 160 -1.44 -9.78 -23.71
C VAL A 160 -0.15 -9.06 -23.35
N THR A 161 0.79 -9.00 -24.27
CA THR A 161 2.00 -8.18 -24.15
C THR A 161 1.70 -6.76 -24.64
N LEU A 162 2.18 -5.77 -23.88
CA LEU A 162 2.06 -4.36 -24.21
C LEU A 162 3.45 -3.75 -24.35
N ASP A 163 3.56 -2.75 -25.18
CA ASP A 163 4.76 -1.94 -25.32
C ASP A 163 4.41 -0.43 -25.26
N GLN A 164 5.40 0.41 -25.36
CA GLN A 164 5.26 1.87 -25.27
C GLN A 164 4.39 2.51 -26.36
N THR A 165 3.99 1.76 -27.39
CA THR A 165 3.07 2.25 -28.45
C THR A 165 1.61 2.04 -28.08
N ASP A 166 1.32 1.21 -27.07
CA ASP A 166 -0.04 1.02 -26.57
C ASP A 166 -0.51 2.27 -25.83
N PRO A 167 -1.68 2.83 -26.18
CA PRO A 167 -2.18 4.06 -25.56
C PRO A 167 -2.49 3.94 -24.07
N ARG A 168 -2.57 2.72 -23.53
CA ARG A 168 -2.76 2.43 -22.10
C ARG A 168 -1.44 2.39 -21.33
N TRP A 169 -0.30 2.40 -22.03
CA TRP A 169 1.01 2.40 -21.40
C TRP A 169 1.25 3.69 -20.62
N THR A 170 1.43 3.58 -19.31
CA THR A 170 1.67 4.72 -18.43
C THR A 170 3.11 4.68 -17.91
N ALA A 171 4.04 5.21 -18.67
CA ALA A 171 5.39 5.48 -18.18
C ALA A 171 5.54 6.99 -18.00
N VAL A 172 6.08 7.39 -16.87
CA VAL A 172 6.49 8.78 -16.64
C VAL A 172 8.01 8.80 -16.74
N LEU A 173 8.51 9.36 -17.84
CA LEU A 173 9.96 9.57 -17.98
C LEU A 173 10.36 10.77 -17.11
N PRO A 174 11.41 10.65 -16.29
CA PRO A 174 11.88 11.74 -15.47
C PRO A 174 12.35 12.91 -16.36
N GLU A 175 11.92 14.12 -16.02
CA GLU A 175 12.46 15.33 -16.65
C GLU A 175 13.98 15.42 -16.40
N GLN A 176 14.70 16.11 -17.29
CA GLN A 176 16.15 16.36 -17.17
C GLN A 176 16.45 17.41 -16.07
N ALA A 177 15.79 17.34 -14.93
CA ALA A 177 16.01 18.23 -13.80
C ALA A 177 17.24 17.80 -12.97
N PRO A 178 17.97 18.71 -12.36
CA PRO A 178 19.10 18.36 -11.52
C PRO A 178 18.63 17.56 -10.29
N CYS A 179 19.38 16.52 -9.95
CA CYS A 179 19.14 15.73 -8.76
C CYS A 179 19.65 16.49 -7.52
N VAL A 180 18.74 16.97 -6.67
CA VAL A 180 19.06 17.68 -5.43
C VAL A 180 18.48 16.94 -4.24
N TRP A 181 19.34 16.54 -3.31
CA TRP A 181 18.96 15.90 -2.05
C TRP A 181 18.71 16.97 -0.98
N LYS A 182 17.49 17.09 -0.51
CA LYS A 182 17.08 18.08 0.52
C LYS A 182 16.02 17.51 1.46
N GLY A 183 16.23 16.31 2.00
CA GLY A 183 15.29 15.73 2.97
C GLY A 183 13.90 15.48 2.39
N ASN A 184 13.81 15.16 1.10
CA ASN A 184 12.57 14.68 0.51
C ASN A 184 12.44 13.18 0.78
N PHE A 185 11.25 12.75 1.18
CA PHE A 185 10.96 11.34 1.40
C PHE A 185 9.72 10.94 0.60
N ALA A 186 9.72 9.70 0.12
CA ALA A 186 8.57 9.07 -0.49
C ALA A 186 8.15 7.88 0.37
N LEU A 187 6.86 7.73 0.59
CA LEU A 187 6.27 6.61 1.32
C LEU A 187 5.31 5.89 0.40
N LEU A 188 5.64 4.66 0.01
CA LEU A 188 4.71 3.84 -0.79
C LEU A 188 3.49 3.49 0.06
N ALA A 189 2.35 4.07 -0.30
CA ALA A 189 1.07 3.86 0.37
C ALA A 189 0.43 2.50 0.04
N GLY A 190 0.92 1.83 -0.99
CA GLY A 190 0.39 0.58 -1.53
C GLY A 190 -0.30 0.80 -2.89
N PRO A 191 -1.00 -0.19 -3.39
CA PRO A 191 -1.40 -1.45 -2.76
C PRO A 191 -0.39 -2.61 -2.90
N PHE A 192 0.82 -2.36 -3.32
CA PHE A 192 1.86 -3.37 -3.51
C PHE A 192 2.85 -3.36 -2.35
N LEU A 193 3.43 -4.52 -2.02
CA LEU A 193 4.51 -4.59 -1.04
C LEU A 193 5.77 -3.87 -1.50
N GLU A 194 6.05 -3.97 -2.80
CA GLU A 194 7.20 -3.34 -3.42
C GLU A 194 6.83 -2.80 -4.80
N ALA A 195 7.37 -1.66 -5.14
CA ALA A 195 7.27 -1.06 -6.46
C ALA A 195 8.62 -0.52 -6.91
N CYS A 196 8.89 -0.57 -8.20
CA CYS A 196 10.12 -0.06 -8.80
C CYS A 196 9.75 0.94 -9.91
N ASP A 197 10.35 2.13 -9.91
CA ASP A 197 10.19 3.11 -10.99
C ASP A 197 11.15 2.85 -12.16
N ASP A 198 11.12 3.71 -13.15
CA ASP A 198 11.99 3.60 -14.34
C ASP A 198 13.45 4.02 -14.06
N ASP A 199 13.70 4.76 -12.97
CA ASP A 199 15.04 5.11 -12.46
C ASP A 199 15.61 4.03 -11.50
N HIS A 200 14.94 2.88 -11.38
CA HIS A 200 15.32 1.74 -10.54
C HIS A 200 15.27 1.99 -9.02
N HIS A 201 14.56 3.04 -8.55
CA HIS A 201 14.27 3.16 -7.13
C HIS A 201 13.30 2.06 -6.72
N VAL A 202 13.59 1.45 -5.56
CA VAL A 202 12.74 0.40 -4.99
C VAL A 202 12.05 0.97 -3.76
N TYR A 203 10.74 1.06 -3.83
CA TYR A 203 9.87 1.53 -2.75
C TYR A 203 9.24 0.32 -2.06
N ARG A 204 9.26 0.31 -0.73
CA ARG A 204 8.56 -0.68 0.09
C ARG A 204 7.40 -0.06 0.81
N GLN A 205 6.31 -0.79 0.88
CA GLN A 205 5.08 -0.32 1.49
C GLN A 205 5.30 0.06 2.97
N GLY A 206 4.90 1.28 3.33
CA GLY A 206 5.03 1.78 4.68
C GLY A 206 6.44 2.19 5.11
N GLU A 207 7.47 1.99 4.26
CA GLU A 207 8.85 2.37 4.55
C GLU A 207 9.19 3.69 3.83
N PRO A 208 9.65 4.73 4.54
CA PRO A 208 10.07 5.97 3.91
C PRO A 208 11.39 5.77 3.17
N LEU A 209 11.45 6.21 1.92
CA LEU A 209 12.66 6.24 1.10
C LEU A 209 13.07 7.71 0.88
N GLU A 210 14.33 8.05 1.18
CA GLU A 210 14.87 9.35 0.80
C GLU A 210 15.02 9.45 -0.72
N ILE A 211 14.51 10.52 -1.31
CA ILE A 211 14.49 10.76 -2.76
C ILE A 211 15.02 12.13 -3.10
N CYS A 212 15.56 12.30 -4.30
CA CYS A 212 15.96 13.59 -4.79
C CYS A 212 14.76 14.42 -5.31
N SER A 213 14.98 15.72 -5.56
CA SER A 213 13.93 16.63 -6.06
C SER A 213 13.37 16.21 -7.42
N ARG A 214 14.18 15.62 -8.29
CA ARG A 214 13.74 15.10 -9.60
C ARG A 214 12.76 13.93 -9.41
N THR A 215 13.14 12.95 -8.60
CA THR A 215 12.29 11.80 -8.27
C THR A 215 10.98 12.26 -7.63
N ARG A 216 11.04 13.22 -6.70
CA ARG A 216 9.85 13.81 -6.10
C ARG A 216 8.89 14.38 -7.17
N GLY A 217 9.41 15.17 -8.12
CA GLY A 217 8.60 15.72 -9.20
C GLY A 217 7.91 14.64 -10.04
N VAL A 218 8.59 13.52 -10.30
CA VAL A 218 7.99 12.36 -11.00
C VAL A 218 6.88 11.74 -10.16
N LEU A 219 7.10 11.53 -8.86
CA LEU A 219 6.12 10.89 -7.97
C LEU A 219 4.87 11.76 -7.71
N GLU A 220 4.96 13.06 -7.90
CA GLU A 220 3.83 14.01 -7.80
C GLU A 220 2.95 14.02 -9.06
N THR A 221 3.32 13.31 -10.14
CA THR A 221 2.48 13.19 -11.35
C THR A 221 1.25 12.30 -11.11
N ASP A 222 0.20 12.51 -11.89
CA ASP A 222 -1.09 11.79 -11.76
C ASP A 222 -0.94 10.26 -11.77
N GLY A 223 0.06 9.71 -12.48
CA GLY A 223 0.30 8.28 -12.54
C GLY A 223 0.82 7.70 -11.23
N TYR A 224 1.72 8.42 -10.54
CA TYR A 224 2.38 7.95 -9.31
C TYR A 224 1.71 8.47 -8.03
N ALA A 225 1.21 9.70 -8.03
CA ALA A 225 0.67 10.36 -6.84
C ALA A 225 -0.34 9.52 -6.03
N PRO A 226 -1.23 8.72 -6.63
CA PRO A 226 -2.16 7.87 -5.88
C PRO A 226 -1.50 6.76 -5.06
N HIS A 227 -0.23 6.45 -5.32
CA HIS A 227 0.51 5.36 -4.68
C HIS A 227 1.44 5.81 -3.56
N PHE A 228 1.58 7.12 -3.37
CA PHE A 228 2.48 7.71 -2.37
C PHE A 228 1.73 8.60 -1.36
N ALA A 229 2.28 8.69 -0.16
CA ALA A 229 1.80 9.55 0.93
C ALA A 229 2.90 10.48 1.43
#